data_03077659c7bfa4a66bfc9c314ad7ef6a
#
_entry.id   03077659c7bfa4a66bfc9c314ad7ef6a
#
_cell.length_a   1.000
_cell.length_b   1.000
_cell.length_c   1.000
_cell.angle_alpha   90.00
_cell.angle_beta   90.00
_cell.angle_gamma   90.00
#
_symmetry.space_group_name_H-M   'P 1'
#
loop_
_entity.id
_entity.type
_entity.pdbx_description
1 polymer ?
#
loop_
_entity_poly.entity_id
_entity_poly.type
_entity_poly.pdbx_seq_one_letter_code
_entity_poly.pdbx_strand_id
1 'polypeptide(L)'
;MTSLYLALGDSLTAGYGVGPKRAFASVYYRMLRNHNPALAYANLGTNGLTATGLITMLTDRTIRNQVSRSTLITLTIGSNDLLTETRPENLTAQNSSPLLLLKHNLDGLGESLRRLNGLAAIKIASLYNPLPGGPYAPWSRLAEDLLLGANRILAAWCTKYHGILVPVDRAFRGQEEILLGPDHFHPNVLGHRVMADLFARTNL
;
A
#
# COMPACT_ATOMS: atom_id res chain seq x y z
N MET A 1 -10.12 18.36 18.57
CA MET A 1 -8.92 17.52 18.34
C MET A 1 -8.39 17.79 16.93
N THR A 2 -7.08 17.92 16.76
CA THR A 2 -6.47 18.13 15.44
C THR A 2 -6.60 16.85 14.62
N SER A 3 -7.19 16.92 13.43
CA SER A 3 -7.28 15.78 12.52
C SER A 3 -5.87 15.36 12.07
N LEU A 4 -5.59 14.04 12.03
CA LEU A 4 -4.31 13.50 11.58
C LEU A 4 -4.52 12.56 10.38
N TYR A 5 -3.82 12.86 9.28
CA TYR A 5 -3.60 11.92 8.20
C TYR A 5 -2.30 11.15 8.44
N LEU A 6 -2.39 9.84 8.54
CA LEU A 6 -1.26 8.93 8.76
C LEU A 6 -1.07 8.05 7.51
N ALA A 7 0.09 8.13 6.89
CA ALA A 7 0.47 7.25 5.78
C ALA A 7 1.35 6.12 6.32
N LEU A 8 0.89 4.88 6.19
CA LEU A 8 1.60 3.66 6.56
C LEU A 8 1.87 2.85 5.29
N GLY A 9 2.98 2.15 5.25
CA GLY A 9 3.24 1.25 4.13
C GLY A 9 4.70 1.12 3.75
N ASP A 10 4.89 0.63 2.55
CA ASP A 10 6.18 0.23 1.98
C ASP A 10 6.93 1.39 1.27
N SER A 11 7.74 1.03 0.28
CA SER A 11 8.51 1.95 -0.56
C SER A 11 7.65 2.98 -1.31
N LEU A 12 6.40 2.63 -1.67
CA LEU A 12 5.49 3.55 -2.34
C LEU A 12 5.07 4.69 -1.39
N THR A 13 4.79 4.37 -0.13
CA THR A 13 4.48 5.37 0.90
C THR A 13 5.73 6.18 1.27
N ALA A 14 6.90 5.54 1.36
CA ALA A 14 8.18 6.21 1.63
C ALA A 14 8.59 7.18 0.50
N GLY A 15 8.17 6.91 -0.74
CA GLY A 15 8.53 7.68 -1.93
C GLY A 15 9.88 7.29 -2.51
N TYR A 16 10.15 5.98 -2.56
CA TYR A 16 11.35 5.45 -3.20
C TYR A 16 11.48 5.96 -4.63
N GLY A 17 12.69 6.32 -5.03
CA GLY A 17 12.99 6.86 -6.36
C GLY A 17 12.60 8.32 -6.61
N VAL A 18 11.64 8.88 -5.84
CA VAL A 18 11.16 10.27 -6.05
C VAL A 18 11.39 11.18 -4.84
N GLY A 19 11.68 10.60 -3.70
CA GLY A 19 11.87 11.29 -2.43
C GLY A 19 10.55 11.64 -1.71
N PRO A 20 10.60 11.83 -0.38
CA PRO A 20 9.41 11.89 0.47
C PRO A 20 8.46 13.04 0.11
N LYS A 21 8.96 14.17 -0.38
CA LYS A 21 8.11 15.32 -0.76
C LYS A 21 7.26 15.08 -2.01
N ARG A 22 7.69 14.15 -2.89
CA ARG A 22 7.00 13.76 -4.14
C ARG A 22 6.27 12.44 -4.04
N ALA A 23 6.40 11.72 -2.91
CA ALA A 23 5.61 10.53 -2.63
C ALA A 23 4.11 10.82 -2.70
N PHE A 24 3.31 9.86 -3.17
CA PHE A 24 1.86 10.03 -3.32
C PHE A 24 1.21 10.51 -2.02
N ALA A 25 1.62 9.99 -0.88
CA ALA A 25 1.09 10.35 0.42
C ALA A 25 1.28 11.84 0.74
N SER A 26 2.46 12.41 0.42
CA SER A 26 2.72 13.84 0.60
C SER A 26 1.98 14.70 -0.42
N VAL A 27 1.78 14.20 -1.65
CA VAL A 27 0.96 14.88 -2.67
C VAL A 27 -0.49 14.91 -2.22
N TYR A 28 -1.03 13.76 -1.80
CA TYR A 28 -2.39 13.64 -1.29
C TYR A 28 -2.63 14.50 -0.04
N TYR A 29 -1.66 14.53 0.89
CA TYR A 29 -1.73 15.45 2.04
C TYR A 29 -1.92 16.91 1.62
N ARG A 30 -1.16 17.39 0.63
CA ARG A 30 -1.33 18.78 0.14
C ARG A 30 -2.72 19.03 -0.42
N MET A 31 -3.32 18.07 -1.12
CA MET A 31 -4.70 18.17 -1.61
C MET A 31 -5.70 18.26 -0.44
N LEU A 32 -5.56 17.39 0.54
CA LEU A 32 -6.41 17.40 1.75
C LEU A 32 -6.29 18.70 2.54
N ARG A 33 -5.06 19.24 2.66
CA ARG A 33 -4.80 20.47 3.39
C ARG A 33 -5.45 21.70 2.77
N ASN A 34 -5.72 21.70 1.46
CA ASN A 34 -6.48 22.78 0.81
C ASN A 34 -7.90 22.91 1.38
N HIS A 35 -8.50 21.81 1.84
CA HIS A 35 -9.83 21.76 2.44
C HIS A 35 -9.81 21.78 3.96
N ASN A 36 -8.70 21.36 4.57
CA ASN A 36 -8.49 21.37 6.02
C ASN A 36 -7.08 21.86 6.35
N PRO A 37 -6.85 23.17 6.45
CA PRO A 37 -5.53 23.76 6.74
C PRO A 37 -4.90 23.29 8.07
N ALA A 38 -5.72 22.87 9.04
CA ALA A 38 -5.27 22.38 10.34
C ALA A 38 -4.93 20.87 10.36
N LEU A 39 -5.07 20.17 9.22
CA LEU A 39 -4.75 18.75 9.11
C LEU A 39 -3.26 18.51 9.41
N ALA A 40 -2.98 17.68 10.41
CA ALA A 40 -1.64 17.17 10.67
C ALA A 40 -1.33 15.97 9.74
N TYR A 41 -0.05 15.71 9.51
CA TYR A 41 0.41 14.62 8.64
C TYR A 41 1.64 13.94 9.20
N ALA A 42 1.65 12.62 9.13
CA ALA A 42 2.83 11.81 9.37
C ALA A 42 2.96 10.73 8.26
N ASN A 43 4.19 10.52 7.79
CA ASN A 43 4.52 9.47 6.84
C ASN A 43 5.48 8.48 7.51
N LEU A 44 5.03 7.24 7.68
CA LEU A 44 5.77 6.12 8.27
C LEU A 44 6.06 5.03 7.22
N GLY A 45 6.16 5.42 5.96
CA GLY A 45 6.56 4.51 4.88
C GLY A 45 7.99 4.01 5.08
N THR A 46 8.19 2.70 4.91
CA THR A 46 9.48 2.03 5.10
C THR A 46 9.75 1.10 3.91
N ASN A 47 10.88 1.28 3.23
CA ASN A 47 11.24 0.45 2.08
C ASN A 47 11.27 -1.03 2.45
N GLY A 48 10.67 -1.89 1.63
CA GLY A 48 10.66 -3.33 1.85
C GLY A 48 9.68 -3.81 2.93
N LEU A 49 8.84 -2.94 3.48
CA LEU A 49 7.93 -3.30 4.56
C LEU A 49 6.89 -4.33 4.10
N THR A 50 6.74 -5.39 4.88
CA THR A 50 5.69 -6.40 4.76
C THR A 50 4.54 -6.12 5.73
N ALA A 51 3.40 -6.79 5.55
CA ALA A 51 2.27 -6.67 6.49
C ALA A 51 2.67 -7.11 7.92
N THR A 52 3.46 -8.17 8.05
CA THR A 52 4.01 -8.62 9.35
C THR A 52 4.95 -7.58 9.96
N GLY A 53 5.82 -6.98 9.12
CA GLY A 53 6.69 -5.88 9.56
C GLY A 53 5.90 -4.68 10.07
N LEU A 54 4.81 -4.32 9.38
CA LEU A 54 3.92 -3.24 9.82
C LEU A 54 3.22 -3.58 11.14
N ILE A 55 2.75 -4.82 11.33
CA ILE A 55 2.19 -5.27 12.63
C ILE A 55 3.23 -5.10 13.75
N THR A 56 4.48 -5.46 13.47
CA THR A 56 5.58 -5.26 14.43
C THR A 56 5.78 -3.77 14.75
N MET A 57 5.76 -2.89 13.74
CA MET A 57 5.83 -1.44 13.97
C MET A 57 4.69 -0.93 14.87
N LEU A 58 3.49 -1.52 14.76
CA LEU A 58 2.34 -1.16 15.60
C LEU A 58 2.53 -1.55 17.10
N THR A 59 3.61 -2.22 17.47
CA THR A 59 3.95 -2.45 18.90
C THR A 59 4.61 -1.23 19.54
N ASP A 60 5.21 -0.33 18.74
CA ASP A 60 5.79 0.91 19.22
C ASP A 60 4.73 1.87 19.78
N ARG A 61 4.97 2.41 20.97
CA ARG A 61 4.01 3.28 21.67
C ARG A 61 3.71 4.56 20.91
N THR A 62 4.70 5.15 20.24
CA THR A 62 4.54 6.40 19.49
C THR A 62 3.67 6.17 18.27
N ILE A 63 3.95 5.09 17.52
CA ILE A 63 3.17 4.70 16.33
C ILE A 63 1.73 4.36 16.73
N ARG A 64 1.52 3.58 17.78
CA ARG A 64 0.18 3.28 18.32
C ARG A 64 -0.61 4.54 18.64
N ASN A 65 0.04 5.52 19.28
CA ASN A 65 -0.60 6.79 19.60
C ASN A 65 -0.96 7.58 18.33
N GLN A 66 -0.12 7.56 17.29
CA GLN A 66 -0.46 8.17 16.01
C GLN A 66 -1.64 7.48 15.34
N VAL A 67 -1.67 6.14 15.28
CA VAL A 67 -2.79 5.35 14.73
C VAL A 67 -4.09 5.68 15.49
N SER A 68 -4.06 5.66 16.83
CA SER A 68 -5.26 5.89 17.65
C SER A 68 -5.87 7.28 17.48
N ARG A 69 -5.07 8.26 17.05
CA ARG A 69 -5.50 9.66 16.84
C ARG A 69 -5.77 10.01 15.38
N SER A 70 -5.51 9.09 14.45
CA SER A 70 -5.69 9.34 13.02
C SER A 70 -7.16 9.40 12.66
N THR A 71 -7.52 10.35 11.81
CA THR A 71 -8.85 10.40 11.16
C THR A 71 -8.83 9.72 9.80
N LEU A 72 -7.65 9.67 9.17
CA LEU A 72 -7.42 9.02 7.88
C LEU A 72 -6.10 8.25 7.94
N ILE A 73 -6.12 7.00 7.45
CA ILE A 73 -4.94 6.16 7.26
C ILE A 73 -4.90 5.73 5.79
N THR A 74 -3.74 5.89 5.14
CA THR A 74 -3.50 5.25 3.84
C THR A 74 -2.50 4.13 3.98
N LEU A 75 -2.69 3.07 3.18
CA LEU A 75 -1.86 1.87 3.19
C LEU A 75 -1.36 1.54 1.77
N THR A 76 -0.07 1.25 1.65
CA THR A 76 0.54 0.51 0.54
C THR A 76 1.29 -0.67 1.12
N ILE A 77 0.76 -1.88 0.97
CA ILE A 77 1.30 -3.08 1.62
C ILE A 77 0.87 -4.34 0.86
N GLY A 78 1.66 -5.38 0.94
CA GLY A 78 1.38 -6.69 0.38
C GLY A 78 2.26 -7.10 -0.79
N SER A 79 2.83 -6.16 -1.55
CA SER A 79 3.78 -6.47 -2.63
C SER A 79 5.02 -7.17 -2.10
N ASN A 80 5.60 -6.68 -0.99
CA ASN A 80 6.80 -7.29 -0.39
C ASN A 80 6.49 -8.64 0.26
N ASP A 81 5.28 -8.86 0.76
CA ASP A 81 4.85 -10.18 1.23
C ASP A 81 4.91 -11.18 0.07
N LEU A 82 4.32 -10.85 -1.09
CA LEU A 82 4.36 -11.71 -2.27
C LEU A 82 5.79 -11.93 -2.79
N LEU A 83 6.59 -10.86 -2.91
CA LEU A 83 7.98 -10.95 -3.39
C LEU A 83 8.85 -11.82 -2.48
N THR A 84 8.62 -11.80 -1.17
CA THR A 84 9.34 -12.65 -0.22
C THR A 84 8.95 -14.12 -0.41
N GLU A 85 7.66 -14.41 -0.51
CA GLU A 85 7.15 -15.77 -0.60
C GLU A 85 7.40 -16.44 -1.97
N THR A 86 7.59 -15.65 -3.03
CA THR A 86 7.88 -16.16 -4.38
C THR A 86 9.38 -16.33 -4.66
N ARG A 87 10.26 -16.08 -3.69
CA ARG A 87 11.69 -16.39 -3.83
C ARG A 87 11.93 -17.90 -3.91
N PRO A 88 12.88 -18.37 -4.75
CA PRO A 88 13.15 -19.80 -4.91
C PRO A 88 13.41 -20.55 -3.61
N GLU A 89 14.12 -19.93 -2.67
CA GLU A 89 14.40 -20.49 -1.36
C GLU A 89 13.16 -20.73 -0.50
N ASN A 90 12.10 -19.93 -0.70
CA ASN A 90 10.85 -20.04 0.05
C ASN A 90 9.84 -20.99 -0.62
N LEU A 91 9.89 -21.12 -1.95
CA LEU A 91 9.02 -22.05 -2.70
C LEU A 91 9.29 -23.52 -2.40
N THR A 92 10.51 -23.86 -1.96
CA THR A 92 10.91 -25.25 -1.64
C THR A 92 10.61 -25.65 -0.20
N ALA A 93 10.36 -24.71 0.69
CA ALA A 93 10.33 -24.96 2.13
C ALA A 93 8.95 -25.26 2.71
N GLN A 94 7.85 -24.86 2.06
CA GLN A 94 6.51 -25.04 2.64
C GLN A 94 5.40 -25.13 1.59
N ASN A 95 4.43 -26.00 1.85
CA ASN A 95 3.18 -26.14 1.10
C ASN A 95 2.21 -24.94 1.25
N SER A 96 2.66 -23.79 1.72
CA SER A 96 1.80 -22.63 1.97
C SER A 96 1.73 -21.76 0.73
N SER A 97 0.53 -21.56 0.19
CA SER A 97 0.29 -20.63 -0.90
C SER A 97 0.66 -19.20 -0.48
N PRO A 98 1.47 -18.44 -1.28
CA PRO A 98 1.78 -17.03 -1.01
C PRO A 98 0.55 -16.17 -0.75
N LEU A 99 -0.56 -16.48 -1.42
CA LEU A 99 -1.84 -15.78 -1.23
C LEU A 99 -2.48 -16.08 0.12
N LEU A 100 -2.34 -17.31 0.65
CA LEU A 100 -2.86 -17.66 1.98
C LEU A 100 -2.07 -16.93 3.07
N LEU A 101 -0.75 -16.86 2.93
CA LEU A 101 0.11 -16.11 3.87
C LEU A 101 -0.19 -14.62 3.82
N LEU A 102 -0.30 -14.05 2.62
CA LEU A 102 -0.70 -12.66 2.45
C LEU A 102 -2.05 -12.37 3.14
N LYS A 103 -3.04 -13.25 2.92
CA LYS A 103 -4.36 -13.12 3.57
C LYS A 103 -4.24 -13.13 5.09
N HIS A 104 -3.51 -14.09 5.64
CA HIS A 104 -3.30 -14.20 7.09
C HIS A 104 -2.63 -12.95 7.68
N ASN A 105 -1.56 -12.46 7.03
CA ASN A 105 -0.83 -11.28 7.46
C ASN A 105 -1.70 -10.01 7.38
N LEU A 106 -2.48 -9.85 6.31
CA LEU A 106 -3.40 -8.72 6.17
C LEU A 106 -4.53 -8.78 7.19
N ASP A 107 -5.06 -9.96 7.49
CA ASP A 107 -6.07 -10.12 8.54
C ASP A 107 -5.53 -9.67 9.91
N GLY A 108 -4.34 -10.10 10.30
CA GLY A 108 -3.68 -9.64 11.53
C GLY A 108 -3.43 -8.12 11.55
N LEU A 109 -3.07 -7.54 10.40
CA LEU A 109 -2.91 -6.09 10.26
C LEU A 109 -4.25 -5.36 10.47
N GLY A 110 -5.33 -5.84 9.83
CA GLY A 110 -6.66 -5.25 9.93
C GLY A 110 -7.19 -5.27 11.37
N GLU A 111 -7.04 -6.40 12.06
CA GLU A 111 -7.38 -6.54 13.48
C GLU A 111 -6.60 -5.56 14.35
N SER A 112 -5.29 -5.45 14.12
CA SER A 112 -4.43 -4.56 14.88
C SER A 112 -4.81 -3.10 14.69
N LEU A 113 -5.04 -2.65 13.44
CA LEU A 113 -5.46 -1.29 13.13
C LEU A 113 -6.83 -0.96 13.74
N ARG A 114 -7.82 -1.85 13.59
CA ARG A 114 -9.17 -1.62 14.10
C ARG A 114 -9.24 -1.66 15.62
N ARG A 115 -8.41 -2.47 16.28
CA ARG A 115 -8.26 -2.47 17.74
C ARG A 115 -7.69 -1.15 18.26
N LEU A 116 -6.73 -0.57 17.53
CA LEU A 116 -6.13 0.73 17.88
C LEU A 116 -7.04 1.90 17.55
N ASN A 117 -7.77 1.83 16.43
CA ASN A 117 -8.67 2.88 15.97
C ASN A 117 -9.81 2.31 15.12
N GLY A 118 -10.97 2.11 15.75
CA GLY A 118 -12.17 1.63 15.09
C GLY A 118 -12.83 2.63 14.14
N LEU A 119 -12.50 3.92 14.26
CA LEU A 119 -13.19 5.02 13.56
C LEU A 119 -12.42 5.61 12.39
N ALA A 120 -11.10 5.41 12.33
CA ALA A 120 -10.30 5.97 11.24
C ALA A 120 -10.80 5.47 9.87
N ALA A 121 -10.92 6.37 8.92
CA ALA A 121 -11.05 5.99 7.52
C ALA A 121 -9.74 5.34 7.06
N ILE A 122 -9.81 4.15 6.45
CA ILE A 122 -8.63 3.44 5.94
C ILE A 122 -8.78 3.27 4.43
N LYS A 123 -7.80 3.78 3.68
CA LYS A 123 -7.68 3.57 2.23
C LYS A 123 -6.46 2.72 1.94
N ILE A 124 -6.62 1.65 1.18
CA ILE A 124 -5.52 0.76 0.79
C ILE A 124 -5.39 0.70 -0.73
N ALA A 125 -4.16 0.82 -1.24
CA ALA A 125 -3.88 0.67 -2.66
C ALA A 125 -4.01 -0.79 -3.10
N SER A 126 -4.61 -1.04 -4.26
CA SER A 126 -4.45 -2.31 -4.95
C SER A 126 -3.03 -2.45 -5.51
N LEU A 127 -2.60 -3.69 -5.73
CA LEU A 127 -1.27 -4.02 -6.22
C LEU A 127 -1.27 -4.04 -7.76
N TYR A 128 -0.42 -3.23 -8.38
CA TYR A 128 -0.24 -3.22 -9.83
C TYR A 128 0.86 -4.18 -10.26
N ASN A 129 0.83 -4.62 -11.53
CA ASN A 129 1.89 -5.44 -12.10
C ASN A 129 3.03 -4.54 -12.60
N PRO A 130 4.24 -4.62 -12.03
CA PRO A 130 5.39 -3.85 -12.49
C PRO A 130 6.09 -4.49 -13.70
N LEU A 131 5.67 -5.69 -14.15
CA LEU A 131 6.36 -6.50 -15.16
C LEU A 131 5.53 -6.64 -16.45
N PRO A 132 5.18 -5.53 -17.15
CA PRO A 132 4.27 -5.61 -18.30
C PRO A 132 4.88 -6.25 -19.54
N GLY A 133 6.23 -6.35 -19.62
CA GLY A 133 6.90 -6.83 -20.82
C GLY A 133 8.42 -6.83 -20.74
N GLY A 134 9.08 -6.83 -21.90
CA GLY A 134 10.53 -6.82 -22.02
C GLY A 134 11.16 -8.14 -21.54
N PRO A 135 12.35 -8.11 -20.89
CA PRO A 135 13.03 -9.31 -20.41
C PRO A 135 12.21 -10.13 -19.41
N TYR A 136 11.21 -9.51 -18.78
CA TYR A 136 10.36 -10.13 -17.77
C TYR A 136 9.03 -10.65 -18.30
N ALA A 137 8.77 -10.50 -19.62
CA ALA A 137 7.54 -10.95 -20.26
C ALA A 137 7.15 -12.41 -19.93
N PRO A 138 8.08 -13.39 -19.82
CA PRO A 138 7.74 -14.76 -19.44
C PRO A 138 7.10 -14.86 -18.04
N TRP A 139 7.42 -13.95 -17.14
CA TRP A 139 6.92 -13.91 -15.76
C TRP A 139 5.68 -13.04 -15.58
N SER A 140 5.38 -12.19 -16.57
CA SER A 140 4.29 -11.20 -16.50
C SER A 140 2.94 -11.87 -16.25
N ARG A 141 2.65 -12.99 -16.93
CA ARG A 141 1.37 -13.71 -16.76
C ARG A 141 1.23 -14.32 -15.37
N LEU A 142 2.28 -14.94 -14.86
CA LEU A 142 2.28 -15.50 -13.50
C LEU A 142 2.10 -14.40 -12.46
N ALA A 143 2.78 -13.27 -12.64
CA ALA A 143 2.63 -12.10 -11.77
C ALA A 143 1.20 -11.54 -11.84
N GLU A 144 0.59 -11.45 -13.03
CA GLU A 144 -0.78 -10.99 -13.21
C GLU A 144 -1.79 -11.88 -12.45
N ASP A 145 -1.69 -13.21 -12.56
CA ASP A 145 -2.57 -14.16 -11.88
C ASP A 145 -2.44 -14.04 -10.35
N LEU A 146 -1.20 -13.91 -9.85
CA LEU A 146 -0.91 -13.74 -8.44
C LEU A 146 -1.46 -12.41 -7.90
N LEU A 147 -1.25 -11.32 -8.63
CA LEU A 147 -1.73 -9.99 -8.25
C LEU A 147 -3.26 -9.89 -8.32
N LEU A 148 -3.89 -10.57 -9.28
CA LEU A 148 -5.35 -10.67 -9.32
C LEU A 148 -5.90 -11.36 -8.08
N GLY A 149 -5.26 -12.46 -7.64
CA GLY A 149 -5.59 -13.14 -6.39
C GLY A 149 -5.39 -12.23 -5.18
N ALA A 150 -4.26 -11.53 -5.09
CA ALA A 150 -3.95 -10.59 -4.02
C ALA A 150 -4.95 -9.42 -3.95
N ASN A 151 -5.33 -8.86 -5.10
CA ASN A 151 -6.30 -7.77 -5.14
C ASN A 151 -7.71 -8.22 -4.73
N ARG A 152 -8.09 -9.49 -4.99
CA ARG A 152 -9.32 -10.07 -4.43
C ARG A 152 -9.25 -10.17 -2.89
N ILE A 153 -8.09 -10.55 -2.34
CA ILE A 153 -7.87 -10.59 -0.89
C ILE A 153 -7.97 -9.18 -0.30
N LEU A 154 -7.35 -8.17 -0.93
CA LEU A 154 -7.46 -6.77 -0.51
C LEU A 154 -8.89 -6.24 -0.55
N ALA A 155 -9.67 -6.58 -1.58
CA ALA A 155 -11.09 -6.23 -1.66
C ALA A 155 -11.90 -6.85 -0.52
N ALA A 156 -11.69 -8.14 -0.25
CA ALA A 156 -12.33 -8.84 0.87
C ALA A 156 -11.90 -8.27 2.23
N TRP A 157 -10.62 -7.89 2.36
CA TRP A 157 -10.08 -7.21 3.54
C TRP A 157 -10.79 -5.86 3.77
N CYS A 158 -10.98 -5.08 2.70
CA CYS A 158 -11.72 -3.81 2.79
C CYS A 158 -13.16 -4.02 3.29
N THR A 159 -13.85 -5.05 2.80
CA THR A 159 -15.19 -5.40 3.28
C THR A 159 -15.17 -5.77 4.77
N LYS A 160 -14.23 -6.64 5.17
CA LYS A 160 -14.13 -7.15 6.55
C LYS A 160 -13.75 -6.06 7.56
N TYR A 161 -12.84 -5.17 7.19
CA TYR A 161 -12.28 -4.16 8.09
C TYR A 161 -12.77 -2.74 7.77
N HIS A 162 -13.85 -2.58 7.02
CA HIS A 162 -14.41 -1.28 6.65
C HIS A 162 -13.36 -0.34 6.04
N GLY A 163 -12.50 -0.88 5.18
CA GLY A 163 -11.52 -0.14 4.39
C GLY A 163 -12.06 0.22 3.01
N ILE A 164 -11.30 1.01 2.28
CA ILE A 164 -11.62 1.45 0.91
C ILE A 164 -10.46 1.04 0.01
N LEU A 165 -10.74 0.23 -1.01
CA LEU A 165 -9.74 -0.16 -2.00
C LEU A 165 -9.57 0.96 -3.03
N VAL A 166 -8.34 1.46 -3.16
CA VAL A 166 -7.96 2.45 -4.19
C VAL A 166 -7.42 1.70 -5.40
N PRO A 167 -8.04 1.80 -6.58
CA PRO A 167 -7.76 0.95 -7.74
C PRO A 167 -6.50 1.38 -8.50
N VAL A 168 -5.33 1.30 -7.87
CA VAL A 168 -4.04 1.66 -8.48
C VAL A 168 -3.67 0.70 -9.62
N ASP A 169 -3.97 -0.60 -9.46
CA ASP A 169 -3.76 -1.62 -10.49
C ASP A 169 -4.40 -1.25 -11.82
N ARG A 170 -5.63 -0.75 -11.78
CA ARG A 170 -6.37 -0.37 -12.99
C ARG A 170 -5.78 0.85 -13.69
N ALA A 171 -5.32 1.82 -12.91
CA ALA A 171 -4.76 3.06 -13.45
C ALA A 171 -3.35 2.86 -14.02
N PHE A 172 -2.61 1.86 -13.53
CA PHE A 172 -1.27 1.56 -14.02
C PHE A 172 -1.27 0.62 -15.21
N ARG A 173 -2.30 -0.22 -15.36
CA ARG A 173 -2.39 -1.20 -16.45
C ARG A 173 -2.31 -0.55 -17.82
N GLY A 174 -1.28 -0.95 -18.59
CA GLY A 174 -0.98 -0.41 -19.92
C GLY A 174 -0.36 1.01 -19.91
N GLN A 175 0.01 1.52 -18.75
CA GLN A 175 0.68 2.82 -18.56
C GLN A 175 2.03 2.68 -17.84
N GLU A 176 2.51 1.46 -17.67
CA GLU A 176 3.67 1.15 -16.83
C GLU A 176 4.93 1.88 -17.33
N GLU A 177 5.16 1.91 -18.64
CA GLU A 177 6.30 2.63 -19.24
C GLU A 177 6.30 4.14 -18.94
N ILE A 178 5.12 4.72 -18.75
CA ILE A 178 4.95 6.15 -18.48
C ILE A 178 5.00 6.45 -16.99
N LEU A 179 4.45 5.53 -16.18
CA LEU A 179 4.22 5.76 -14.74
C LEU A 179 5.31 5.18 -13.83
N LEU A 180 6.13 4.23 -14.34
CA LEU A 180 7.22 3.65 -13.56
C LEU A 180 8.53 4.41 -13.75
N GLY A 181 9.41 4.28 -12.77
CA GLY A 181 10.75 4.83 -12.76
C GLY A 181 11.77 3.98 -13.53
N PRO A 182 13.06 4.38 -13.51
CA PRO A 182 14.11 3.67 -14.24
C PRO A 182 14.34 2.22 -13.78
N ASP A 183 13.88 1.87 -12.58
CA ASP A 183 13.93 0.51 -12.05
C ASP A 183 12.79 -0.38 -12.59
N HIS A 184 11.90 0.18 -13.40
CA HIS A 184 10.72 -0.49 -13.97
C HIS A 184 9.81 -1.16 -12.92
N PHE A 185 9.91 -0.72 -11.68
CA PHE A 185 9.18 -1.30 -10.57
C PHE A 185 8.43 -0.25 -9.75
N HIS A 186 9.12 0.79 -9.32
CA HIS A 186 8.52 1.83 -8.49
C HIS A 186 7.94 2.96 -9.36
N PRO A 187 6.86 3.60 -8.93
CA PRO A 187 6.30 4.75 -9.64
C PRO A 187 7.29 5.90 -9.73
N ASN A 188 7.36 6.54 -10.88
CA ASN A 188 8.04 7.82 -11.05
C ASN A 188 7.18 8.97 -10.47
N VAL A 189 7.62 10.22 -10.65
CA VAL A 189 6.90 11.40 -10.14
C VAL A 189 5.46 11.47 -10.66
N LEU A 190 5.24 11.11 -11.94
CA LEU A 190 3.90 11.09 -12.53
C LEU A 190 3.06 9.96 -11.95
N GLY A 191 3.63 8.76 -11.79
CA GLY A 191 2.96 7.63 -11.16
C GLY A 191 2.51 7.93 -9.73
N HIS A 192 3.39 8.56 -8.93
CA HIS A 192 3.00 9.00 -7.59
C HIS A 192 1.89 10.06 -7.60
N ARG A 193 1.87 10.95 -8.61
CA ARG A 193 0.78 11.93 -8.75
C ARG A 193 -0.54 11.24 -9.11
N VAL A 194 -0.52 10.30 -10.04
CA VAL A 194 -1.69 9.47 -10.38
C VAL A 194 -2.21 8.74 -9.16
N MET A 195 -1.35 8.13 -8.35
CA MET A 195 -1.76 7.51 -7.10
C MET A 195 -2.45 8.52 -6.16
N ALA A 196 -1.86 9.69 -5.96
CA ALA A 196 -2.43 10.72 -5.09
C ALA A 196 -3.83 11.17 -5.57
N ASP A 197 -4.02 11.35 -6.87
CA ASP A 197 -5.30 11.70 -7.48
C ASP A 197 -6.34 10.59 -7.27
N LEU A 198 -5.94 9.31 -7.36
CA LEU A 198 -6.82 8.17 -7.07
C LEU A 198 -7.24 8.15 -5.60
N PHE A 199 -6.31 8.33 -4.68
CA PHE A 199 -6.62 8.42 -3.25
C PHE A 199 -7.56 9.59 -2.94
N ALA A 200 -7.44 10.71 -3.65
CA ALA A 200 -8.32 11.87 -3.50
C ALA A 200 -9.74 11.62 -4.03
N ARG A 201 -9.86 10.97 -5.19
CA ARG A 201 -11.17 10.73 -5.87
C ARG A 201 -11.93 9.54 -5.30
N THR A 202 -11.26 8.58 -4.70
CA THR A 202 -11.92 7.42 -4.08
C THR A 202 -12.60 7.89 -2.79
N ASN A 203 -13.93 7.98 -2.82
CA ASN A 203 -14.72 8.50 -1.71
C ASN A 203 -14.60 7.65 -0.43
N LEU A 204 -14.77 8.32 0.71
CA LEU A 204 -14.90 7.71 2.03
C LEU A 204 -16.28 7.09 2.20
#